data_8145d7d79400b49609ae6957c7052ce5
#
_entry.id   8145d7d79400b49609ae6957c7052ce5
#
_cell.length_a   1.000
_cell.length_b   1.000
_cell.length_c   1.000
_cell.angle_alpha   90.00
_cell.angle_beta   90.00
_cell.angle_gamma   90.00
#
_symmetry.space_group_name_H-M   'P 1'
#
loop_
_entity.id
_entity.type
_entity.pdbx_description
1 polymer ?
#
loop_
_entity_poly.entity_id
_entity_poly.type
_entity_poly.pdbx_seq_one_letter_code
_entity_poly.pdbx_strand_id
1 'polypeptide(L)' 'RAEGKEETARNLKKMGVSLEIISKATGLSIEKIEAL' A
#
# COMPACT_ATOMS: atom_id res chain seq x y z
N ARG A 1 -11.41 6.05 5.57
CA ARG A 1 -11.28 6.57 4.23
C ARG A 1 -10.07 6.00 3.53
N ALA A 2 -10.18 5.86 2.22
CA ALA A 2 -9.13 5.22 1.43
C ALA A 2 -7.88 6.09 1.31
N GLU A 3 -8.01 7.40 1.47
CA GLU A 3 -6.88 8.31 1.29
C GLU A 3 -5.75 8.03 2.25
N GLY A 4 -6.08 7.82 3.52
CA GLY A 4 -5.05 7.53 4.51
C GLY A 4 -4.33 6.22 4.22
N LYS A 5 -5.09 5.23 3.78
CA LYS A 5 -4.51 3.94 3.46
C LYS A 5 -3.61 4.02 2.24
N GLU A 6 -4.02 4.78 1.23
CA GLU A 6 -3.22 4.92 0.02
C GLU A 6 -1.90 5.62 0.31
N GLU A 7 -1.95 6.65 1.16
CA GLU A 7 -0.74 7.36 1.51
C GLU A 7 0.23 6.46 2.26
N THR A 8 -0.30 5.69 3.22
CA THR A 8 0.52 4.75 3.96
C THR A 8 1.13 3.71 3.03
N ALA A 9 0.32 3.16 2.11
CA ALA A 9 0.81 2.17 1.17
C ALA A 9 1.91 2.73 0.29
N ARG A 10 1.74 3.98 -0.14
CA ARG A 10 2.74 4.63 -0.97
C ARG A 10 4.06 4.80 -0.22
N ASN A 11 3.99 5.19 1.04
CA ASN A 11 5.18 5.34 1.86
C ASN A 11 5.88 4.00 2.05
N LEU A 12 5.12 2.95 2.35
CA LEU A 12 5.70 1.62 2.52
C LEU A 12 6.35 1.14 1.23
N LYS A 13 5.72 1.46 0.10
CA LYS A 13 6.26 1.07 -1.20
C LYS A 13 7.61 1.75 -1.44
N LYS A 14 7.73 3.01 -1.07
CA LYS A 14 9.00 3.74 -1.19
C LYS A 14 10.09 3.13 -0.33
N MET A 15 9.70 2.59 0.82
CA MET A 15 10.65 1.99 1.75
C MET A 15 11.11 0.61 1.30
N GLY A 16 10.56 0.09 0.22
CA GLY A 16 10.95 -1.21 -0.28
C GLY A 16 10.20 -2.37 0.36
N VAL A 17 9.11 -2.08 1.05
CA VAL A 17 8.30 -3.13 1.66
C VAL A 17 7.56 -3.89 0.56
N SER A 18 7.43 -5.21 0.73
CA SER A 18 6.77 -6.03 -0.28
C SER A 18 5.29 -5.67 -0.39
N LEU A 19 4.74 -5.84 -1.59
CA LEU A 19 3.34 -5.50 -1.84
C LEU A 19 2.40 -6.34 -0.99
N GLU A 20 2.77 -7.60 -0.73
CA GLU A 20 1.94 -8.47 0.09
C GLU A 20 1.81 -7.93 1.51
N ILE A 21 2.91 -7.47 2.07
CA ILE A 21 2.90 -6.91 3.41
C ILE A 21 2.10 -5.61 3.42
N ILE A 22 2.31 -4.77 2.42
CA ILE A 22 1.58 -3.51 2.31
C ILE A 22 0.08 -3.77 2.21
N SER A 23 -0.30 -4.77 1.42
CA SER A 23 -1.70 -5.14 1.24
C SER A 23 -2.32 -5.54 2.58
N LYS A 24 -1.62 -6.35 3.35
CA LYS A 24 -2.12 -6.78 4.65
C LYS A 24 -2.18 -5.63 5.63
N ALA A 25 -1.20 -4.75 5.60
CA ALA A 25 -1.13 -3.64 6.55
C ALA A 25 -2.19 -2.59 6.26
N THR A 26 -2.49 -2.36 4.99
CA THR A 26 -3.43 -1.29 4.61
C THR A 26 -4.80 -1.80 4.23
N GLY A 27 -4.92 -3.09 3.90
CA GLY A 27 -6.17 -3.64 3.43
C GLY A 27 -6.46 -3.36 1.96
N LEU A 28 -5.50 -2.79 1.25
CA LEU A 28 -5.65 -2.52 -0.18
C LEU A 28 -5.23 -3.75 -0.98
N SER A 29 -5.77 -3.87 -2.19
CA SER A 29 -5.36 -4.95 -3.08
C SER A 29 -3.98 -4.64 -3.65
N ILE A 30 -3.27 -5.70 -4.04
CA ILE A 30 -1.94 -5.54 -4.61
C ILE A 30 -2.02 -4.71 -5.88
N GLU A 31 -3.05 -4.91 -6.69
CA GLU A 31 -3.24 -4.13 -7.91
C GLU A 31 -3.35 -2.65 -7.59
N LYS A 32 -4.08 -2.32 -6.53
CA LYS A 32 -4.25 -0.93 -6.13
C LYS A 32 -2.92 -0.33 -5.71
N ILE A 33 -2.14 -1.11 -4.96
CA ILE A 33 -0.84 -0.64 -4.48
C ILE A 33 0.12 -0.40 -5.65
N GLU A 34 0.08 -1.29 -6.64
CA GLU A 34 0.93 -1.13 -7.81
C GLU A 34 0.61 0.15 -8.58
N ALA A 35 -0.65 0.58 -8.53
CA ALA A 35 -1.08 1.77 -9.23
C ALA A 35 -0.72 3.06 -8.48
N LEU A 36 -0.25 2.96 -7.27
CA LEU A 36 0.11 4.15 -6.48
C LEU A 36 1.51 4.73 -6.86
#